data_5e7856e9ffda9f56d5e197d63f3ec8d3
#
_entry.id   5e7856e9ffda9f56d5e197d63f3ec8d3
#
_cell.length_a   1.000
_cell.length_b   1.000
_cell.length_c   1.000
_cell.angle_alpha   90.00
_cell.angle_beta   90.00
_cell.angle_gamma   90.00
#
_symmetry.space_group_name_H-M   'P 1'
#
loop_
_entity.id
_entity.type
_entity.pdbx_description
1 polymer ?
#
loop_
_entity_poly.entity_id
_entity_poly.type
_entity_poly.pdbx_seq_one_letter_code
_entity_poly.pdbx_strand_id
1 'polypeptide(L)'
;MIEHRCNCKMGVHRAPLEKYIIRKGAIESLPEVLGEYSRVYMVCDDNTYEALGKRAEELLLQVGKFSHKCILHGDVLPNSESIGNVLIHLNDPKAEADIFRYSPKPDFILAVGSGVINDVCRLVSYRLGIPYGICGSAPSMDGYASAGSPTLFDGTKATIKCTTPQYIIADTEVMSRAPYEMLLAGIGDMFGKYTGILDWELARDYNNEYFCETIAAEVIAAADLCLENGYELEARSCKCIENIMQGFMVTGLGMAFTGNSRPASGSEHIIAHSWELDCVERGEKPNLHGLEVSEATLLVAYMYRLLYAETEDMHLKTLIEKYLPYFDSVEKFCRQMKLPLPVTRPDEMLAGIRRAVHLRDRYTILFYLRDQRALERYAEYAVAKLCERL
;
A
#
# COMPACT_ATOMS: atom_id res chain seq x y z
N MET A 1 -9.05 -5.62 -18.53
CA MET A 1 -9.65 -4.46 -17.82
C MET A 1 -10.74 -4.95 -16.89
N ILE A 2 -10.70 -4.58 -15.61
CA ILE A 2 -11.73 -4.93 -14.61
C ILE A 2 -12.76 -3.80 -14.56
N GLU A 3 -14.04 -4.15 -14.64
CA GLU A 3 -15.17 -3.23 -14.52
C GLU A 3 -15.98 -3.57 -13.27
N HIS A 4 -16.44 -2.54 -12.57
CA HIS A 4 -17.32 -2.64 -11.42
C HIS A 4 -18.50 -1.69 -11.58
N ARG A 5 -19.73 -2.22 -11.57
CA ARG A 5 -20.97 -1.44 -11.69
C ARG A 5 -21.50 -1.09 -10.32
N CYS A 6 -21.83 0.16 -10.10
CA CYS A 6 -22.48 0.61 -8.86
C CYS A 6 -23.49 1.72 -9.10
N ASN A 7 -24.28 2.04 -8.07
CA ASN A 7 -25.30 3.09 -8.15
C ASN A 7 -24.77 4.50 -7.83
N CYS A 8 -23.45 4.68 -7.76
CA CYS A 8 -22.85 6.00 -7.52
C CYS A 8 -22.89 6.90 -8.76
N LYS A 9 -22.46 8.15 -8.63
CA LYS A 9 -22.43 9.12 -9.75
C LYS A 9 -21.63 8.65 -10.97
N MET A 10 -20.65 7.76 -10.79
CA MET A 10 -19.83 7.23 -11.89
C MET A 10 -20.52 6.07 -12.63
N GLY A 11 -21.43 5.37 -12.01
CA GLY A 11 -22.18 4.23 -12.57
C GLY A 11 -21.32 3.01 -12.89
N VAL A 12 -20.18 3.19 -13.57
CA VAL A 12 -19.22 2.13 -13.90
C VAL A 12 -17.82 2.59 -13.58
N HIS A 13 -17.15 1.85 -12.71
CA HIS A 13 -15.74 2.02 -12.40
C HIS A 13 -14.88 1.10 -13.26
N ARG A 14 -13.68 1.55 -13.61
CA ARG A 14 -12.76 0.79 -14.47
C ARG A 14 -11.34 0.85 -13.96
N ALA A 15 -10.66 -0.29 -13.97
CA ALA A 15 -9.23 -0.40 -13.70
C ALA A 15 -8.53 -1.14 -14.85
N PRO A 16 -7.36 -0.67 -15.32
CA PRO A 16 -6.67 -1.29 -16.46
C PRO A 16 -5.97 -2.60 -16.09
N LEU A 17 -6.09 -3.10 -14.87
CA LEU A 17 -5.66 -4.45 -14.50
C LEU A 17 -6.39 -5.50 -15.33
N GLU A 18 -5.67 -6.43 -15.92
CA GLU A 18 -6.26 -7.49 -16.76
C GLU A 18 -6.57 -8.75 -15.96
N LYS A 19 -5.60 -9.21 -15.16
CA LYS A 19 -5.77 -10.44 -14.38
C LYS A 19 -4.96 -10.38 -13.09
N TYR A 20 -5.49 -10.96 -12.02
CA TYR A 20 -4.72 -11.29 -10.83
C TYR A 20 -4.95 -12.74 -10.44
N ILE A 21 -3.92 -13.38 -9.89
CA ILE A 21 -3.93 -14.77 -9.47
C ILE A 21 -3.38 -14.83 -8.05
N ILE A 22 -4.22 -15.23 -7.10
CA ILE A 22 -3.87 -15.36 -5.68
C ILE A 22 -4.17 -16.79 -5.28
N ARG A 23 -3.14 -17.61 -5.14
CA ARG A 23 -3.24 -19.00 -4.69
C ARG A 23 -1.86 -19.61 -4.44
N LYS A 24 -1.81 -20.76 -3.80
CA LYS A 24 -0.60 -21.58 -3.74
C LYS A 24 -0.15 -21.99 -5.14
N GLY A 25 1.15 -21.88 -5.41
CA GLY A 25 1.74 -22.19 -6.72
C GLY A 25 1.33 -21.22 -7.83
N ALA A 26 0.92 -19.99 -7.50
CA ALA A 26 0.50 -19.00 -8.50
C ALA A 26 1.61 -18.63 -9.47
N ILE A 27 2.89 -18.68 -9.06
CA ILE A 27 4.04 -18.34 -9.89
C ILE A 27 4.13 -19.22 -11.15
N GLU A 28 3.68 -20.45 -11.09
CA GLU A 28 3.69 -21.38 -12.23
C GLU A 28 2.78 -20.93 -13.39
N SER A 29 1.88 -19.97 -13.13
CA SER A 29 1.04 -19.35 -14.17
C SER A 29 1.74 -18.24 -14.96
N LEU A 30 2.97 -17.85 -14.57
CA LEU A 30 3.69 -16.72 -15.18
C LEU A 30 3.87 -16.87 -16.71
N PRO A 31 4.28 -18.03 -17.27
CA PRO A 31 4.43 -18.19 -18.72
C PRO A 31 3.12 -18.00 -19.50
N GLU A 32 2.00 -18.48 -18.94
CA GLU A 32 0.66 -18.34 -19.54
C GLU A 32 0.19 -16.90 -19.51
N VAL A 33 0.35 -16.23 -18.35
CA VAL A 33 -0.08 -14.83 -18.14
C VAL A 33 0.63 -13.89 -19.10
N LEU A 34 1.90 -14.15 -19.41
CA LEU A 34 2.72 -13.34 -20.32
C LEU A 34 2.60 -13.79 -21.79
N GLY A 35 1.49 -14.38 -22.18
CA GLY A 35 1.29 -15.06 -23.46
C GLY A 35 1.76 -14.31 -24.71
N GLU A 36 1.50 -13.01 -24.82
CA GLU A 36 1.85 -12.21 -26.00
C GLU A 36 3.24 -11.54 -25.93
N TYR A 37 3.81 -11.41 -24.70
CA TYR A 37 5.10 -10.76 -24.52
C TYR A 37 6.25 -11.72 -24.80
N SER A 38 7.33 -11.22 -25.38
CA SER A 38 8.46 -12.01 -25.85
C SER A 38 9.81 -11.61 -25.23
N ARG A 39 9.92 -10.39 -24.72
CA ARG A 39 11.16 -9.85 -24.12
C ARG A 39 10.88 -9.25 -22.76
N VAL A 40 10.91 -10.11 -21.74
CA VAL A 40 10.60 -9.73 -20.36
C VAL A 40 11.88 -9.27 -19.66
N TYR A 41 11.84 -8.02 -19.19
CA TYR A 41 12.83 -7.43 -18.31
C TYR A 41 12.40 -7.58 -16.87
N MET A 42 13.15 -8.36 -16.09
CA MET A 42 12.83 -8.64 -14.70
C MET A 42 13.57 -7.69 -13.76
N VAL A 43 12.86 -7.13 -12.78
CA VAL A 43 13.41 -6.24 -11.74
C VAL A 43 13.10 -6.82 -10.36
N CYS A 44 14.10 -6.96 -9.53
CA CYS A 44 13.99 -7.44 -8.14
C CYS A 44 15.10 -6.82 -7.27
N ASP A 45 15.11 -7.13 -6.00
CA ASP A 45 16.25 -6.91 -5.10
C ASP A 45 16.91 -8.24 -4.70
N ASP A 46 18.00 -8.18 -3.92
CA ASP A 46 18.73 -9.37 -3.49
C ASP A 46 17.83 -10.38 -2.77
N ASN A 47 16.97 -9.92 -1.87
CA ASN A 47 16.09 -10.78 -1.07
C ASN A 47 14.95 -11.38 -1.92
N THR A 48 14.35 -10.57 -2.76
CA THR A 48 13.21 -10.99 -3.58
C THR A 48 13.65 -11.86 -4.76
N TYR A 49 14.89 -11.70 -5.24
CA TYR A 49 15.47 -12.63 -6.19
C TYR A 49 15.60 -14.03 -5.61
N GLU A 50 16.11 -14.16 -4.37
CA GLU A 50 16.20 -15.46 -3.70
C GLU A 50 14.83 -16.06 -3.39
N ALA A 51 13.87 -15.23 -2.94
CA ALA A 51 12.56 -15.70 -2.52
C ALA A 51 11.68 -16.19 -3.69
N LEU A 52 11.74 -15.50 -4.84
CA LEU A 52 10.82 -15.73 -5.96
C LEU A 52 11.48 -15.50 -7.33
N GLY A 53 12.47 -14.60 -7.43
CA GLY A 53 13.07 -14.18 -8.70
C GLY A 53 13.73 -15.32 -9.45
N LYS A 54 14.44 -16.22 -8.77
CA LYS A 54 15.05 -17.41 -9.38
C LYS A 54 14.01 -18.27 -10.11
N ARG A 55 12.86 -18.52 -9.45
CA ARG A 55 11.80 -19.31 -10.06
C ARG A 55 11.16 -18.59 -11.24
N ALA A 56 10.93 -17.31 -11.14
CA ALA A 56 10.40 -16.49 -12.24
C ALA A 56 11.37 -16.53 -13.45
N GLU A 57 12.65 -16.36 -13.23
CA GLU A 57 13.68 -16.44 -14.28
C GLU A 57 13.70 -17.81 -14.98
N GLU A 58 13.72 -18.89 -14.20
CA GLU A 58 13.65 -20.27 -14.74
C GLU A 58 12.45 -20.47 -15.65
N LEU A 59 11.26 -20.06 -15.21
CA LEU A 59 10.02 -20.17 -15.97
C LEU A 59 10.08 -19.38 -17.28
N LEU A 60 10.64 -18.17 -17.24
CA LEU A 60 10.77 -17.32 -18.42
C LEU A 60 11.81 -17.88 -19.40
N LEU A 61 12.91 -18.43 -18.90
CA LEU A 61 13.94 -19.08 -19.73
C LEU A 61 13.39 -20.32 -20.43
N GLN A 62 12.60 -21.15 -19.73
CA GLN A 62 11.99 -22.36 -20.30
C GLN A 62 11.10 -22.06 -21.52
N VAL A 63 10.44 -20.90 -21.54
CA VAL A 63 9.55 -20.49 -22.64
C VAL A 63 10.18 -19.48 -23.60
N GLY A 64 11.47 -19.16 -23.41
CA GLY A 64 12.22 -18.24 -24.29
C GLY A 64 11.78 -16.78 -24.22
N LYS A 65 11.19 -16.35 -23.09
CA LYS A 65 10.70 -14.97 -22.89
C LYS A 65 11.61 -14.09 -22.03
N PHE A 66 12.59 -14.68 -21.35
CA PHE A 66 13.53 -13.94 -20.52
C PHE A 66 14.50 -13.11 -21.39
N SER A 67 14.51 -11.80 -21.18
CA SER A 67 15.49 -10.93 -21.82
C SER A 67 16.74 -10.78 -20.93
N HIS A 68 16.57 -10.11 -19.82
CA HIS A 68 17.60 -9.86 -18.81
C HIS A 68 16.99 -9.43 -17.49
N LYS A 69 17.81 -9.16 -16.48
CA LYS A 69 17.34 -8.72 -15.17
C LYS A 69 18.16 -7.57 -14.61
N CYS A 70 17.54 -6.78 -13.75
CA CYS A 70 18.17 -5.83 -12.84
C CYS A 70 17.92 -6.30 -11.40
N ILE A 71 18.98 -6.53 -10.65
CA ILE A 71 18.92 -6.78 -9.21
C ILE A 71 19.39 -5.51 -8.51
N LEU A 72 18.50 -4.92 -7.73
CA LEU A 72 18.84 -3.77 -6.90
C LEU A 72 19.50 -4.27 -5.61
N HIS A 73 20.61 -3.66 -5.22
CA HIS A 73 21.43 -4.10 -4.10
C HIS A 73 21.29 -3.20 -2.87
N GLY A 74 21.46 -3.78 -1.69
CA GLY A 74 21.47 -3.06 -0.42
C GLY A 74 20.07 -2.63 0.07
N ASP A 75 19.99 -1.48 0.72
CA ASP A 75 18.73 -0.90 1.22
C ASP A 75 17.98 -0.19 0.10
N VAL A 76 17.12 -0.93 -0.58
CA VAL A 76 16.37 -0.43 -1.74
C VAL A 76 15.21 0.43 -1.27
N LEU A 77 15.13 1.66 -1.77
CA LEU A 77 14.03 2.61 -1.57
C LEU A 77 13.43 3.01 -2.93
N PRO A 78 12.17 3.42 -2.98
CA PRO A 78 11.54 3.92 -4.22
C PRO A 78 12.00 5.36 -4.48
N ASN A 79 13.26 5.53 -4.83
CA ASN A 79 13.95 6.82 -5.00
C ASN A 79 14.56 6.97 -6.39
N SER A 80 15.17 8.13 -6.63
CA SER A 80 15.84 8.45 -7.91
C SER A 80 16.96 7.47 -8.24
N GLU A 81 17.67 6.95 -7.25
CA GLU A 81 18.77 5.99 -7.44
C GLU A 81 18.25 4.64 -7.95
N SER A 82 17.25 4.07 -7.28
CA SER A 82 16.65 2.80 -7.71
C SER A 82 16.00 2.91 -9.10
N ILE A 83 15.31 4.03 -9.37
CA ILE A 83 14.72 4.31 -10.69
C ILE A 83 15.82 4.44 -11.74
N GLY A 84 16.91 5.17 -11.44
CA GLY A 84 18.06 5.33 -12.32
C GLY A 84 18.73 4.00 -12.66
N ASN A 85 18.93 3.13 -11.66
CA ASN A 85 19.48 1.79 -11.86
C ASN A 85 18.60 0.94 -12.78
N VAL A 86 17.29 0.94 -12.59
CA VAL A 86 16.36 0.20 -13.47
C VAL A 86 16.38 0.74 -14.90
N LEU A 87 16.50 2.06 -15.08
CA LEU A 87 16.58 2.69 -16.41
C LEU A 87 17.89 2.40 -17.11
N ILE A 88 19.01 2.44 -16.40
CA ILE A 88 20.35 2.16 -16.96
C ILE A 88 20.43 0.70 -17.45
N HIS A 89 19.82 -0.22 -16.72
CA HIS A 89 19.83 -1.65 -17.07
C HIS A 89 18.65 -2.06 -17.97
N LEU A 90 17.94 -1.10 -18.57
CA LEU A 90 16.81 -1.40 -19.44
C LEU A 90 17.21 -2.16 -20.70
N ASN A 91 18.41 -1.95 -21.19
CA ASN A 91 18.99 -2.67 -22.32
C ASN A 91 19.84 -3.86 -21.84
N ASP A 92 19.84 -4.95 -22.59
CA ASP A 92 20.69 -6.10 -22.27
C ASP A 92 22.16 -5.71 -22.34
N PRO A 93 22.92 -5.74 -21.23
CA PRO A 93 24.34 -5.36 -21.22
C PRO A 93 25.20 -6.18 -22.16
N LYS A 94 24.80 -7.41 -22.49
CA LYS A 94 25.51 -8.29 -23.40
C LYS A 94 25.34 -7.87 -24.87
N ALA A 95 24.25 -7.18 -25.18
CA ALA A 95 23.95 -6.68 -26.53
C ALA A 95 24.59 -5.30 -26.80
N GLU A 96 25.06 -4.59 -25.79
CA GLU A 96 25.69 -3.27 -25.90
C GLU A 96 27.18 -3.32 -26.40
N ALA A 97 27.74 -4.50 -26.63
CA ALA A 97 29.08 -4.63 -27.17
C ALA A 97 29.25 -4.05 -28.58
N ASP A 98 28.16 -3.76 -29.29
CA ASP A 98 28.16 -3.15 -30.60
C ASP A 98 27.52 -1.74 -30.53
N ILE A 99 28.35 -0.70 -30.52
CA ILE A 99 27.90 0.71 -30.46
C ILE A 99 26.98 1.13 -31.62
N PHE A 100 26.89 0.32 -32.67
CA PHE A 100 26.03 0.56 -33.83
C PHE A 100 24.72 -0.22 -33.79
N ARG A 101 24.48 -1.06 -32.78
CA ARG A 101 23.27 -1.83 -32.62
C ARG A 101 22.59 -1.48 -31.30
N TYR A 102 21.40 -0.85 -31.42
CA TYR A 102 20.53 -0.71 -30.26
C TYR A 102 19.99 -2.09 -29.87
N SER A 103 20.17 -2.45 -28.60
CA SER A 103 19.51 -3.60 -28.01
C SER A 103 17.98 -3.46 -28.17
N PRO A 104 17.26 -4.50 -28.60
CA PRO A 104 15.80 -4.43 -28.64
C PRO A 104 15.26 -4.14 -27.25
N LYS A 105 14.44 -3.08 -27.13
CA LYS A 105 13.77 -2.75 -25.87
C LYS A 105 12.92 -3.94 -25.39
N PRO A 106 12.80 -4.15 -24.08
CA PRO A 106 11.84 -5.09 -23.53
C PRO A 106 10.40 -4.67 -23.92
N ASP A 107 9.53 -5.64 -24.10
CA ASP A 107 8.11 -5.42 -24.37
C ASP A 107 7.26 -5.56 -23.11
N PHE A 108 7.87 -6.01 -22.00
CA PHE A 108 7.24 -6.12 -20.68
C PHE A 108 8.26 -5.97 -19.55
N ILE A 109 7.86 -5.30 -18.46
CA ILE A 109 8.62 -5.21 -17.21
C ILE A 109 7.95 -6.13 -16.18
N LEU A 110 8.70 -7.07 -15.63
CA LEU A 110 8.26 -7.93 -14.54
C LEU A 110 8.89 -7.48 -13.22
N ALA A 111 8.09 -6.88 -12.36
CA ALA A 111 8.46 -6.63 -10.98
C ALA A 111 8.40 -7.95 -10.19
N VAL A 112 9.44 -8.27 -9.44
CA VAL A 112 9.45 -9.41 -8.51
C VAL A 112 9.82 -8.90 -7.13
N GLY A 113 8.82 -8.74 -6.26
CA GLY A 113 9.04 -8.10 -4.96
C GLY A 113 7.76 -7.71 -4.26
N SER A 114 7.84 -6.74 -3.36
CA SER A 114 6.69 -6.14 -2.70
C SER A 114 6.58 -4.63 -3.02
N GLY A 115 6.18 -3.79 -2.09
CA GLY A 115 5.86 -2.38 -2.33
C GLY A 115 6.92 -1.59 -3.07
N VAL A 116 8.17 -1.62 -2.62
CA VAL A 116 9.26 -0.81 -3.19
C VAL A 116 9.52 -1.17 -4.66
N ILE A 117 9.69 -2.46 -4.95
CA ILE A 117 9.94 -2.93 -6.33
C ILE A 117 8.73 -2.64 -7.23
N ASN A 118 7.51 -2.80 -6.70
CA ASN A 118 6.29 -2.46 -7.40
C ASN A 118 6.24 -0.97 -7.78
N ASP A 119 6.55 -0.07 -6.84
CA ASP A 119 6.49 1.38 -7.06
C ASP A 119 7.55 1.86 -8.06
N VAL A 120 8.79 1.35 -7.95
CA VAL A 120 9.87 1.63 -8.91
C VAL A 120 9.45 1.17 -10.32
N CYS A 121 9.02 -0.08 -10.47
CA CYS A 121 8.61 -0.63 -11.77
C CYS A 121 7.38 0.06 -12.34
N ARG A 122 6.40 0.41 -11.51
CA ARG A 122 5.20 1.17 -11.91
C ARG A 122 5.57 2.51 -12.53
N LEU A 123 6.46 3.27 -11.87
CA LEU A 123 6.90 4.56 -12.37
C LEU A 123 7.69 4.43 -13.67
N VAL A 124 8.66 3.52 -13.71
CA VAL A 124 9.48 3.26 -14.92
C VAL A 124 8.60 2.82 -16.09
N SER A 125 7.71 1.85 -15.87
CA SER A 125 6.73 1.38 -16.85
C SER A 125 5.91 2.53 -17.43
N TYR A 126 5.32 3.35 -16.56
CA TYR A 126 4.50 4.49 -16.97
C TYR A 126 5.27 5.51 -17.80
N ARG A 127 6.52 5.83 -17.41
CA ARG A 127 7.37 6.80 -18.12
C ARG A 127 7.84 6.30 -19.47
N LEU A 128 8.09 4.99 -19.60
CA LEU A 128 8.56 4.38 -20.84
C LEU A 128 7.43 3.92 -21.76
N GLY A 129 6.18 3.87 -21.29
CA GLY A 129 5.05 3.29 -22.02
C GLY A 129 5.20 1.78 -22.24
N ILE A 130 5.94 1.08 -21.39
CA ILE A 130 6.10 -0.38 -21.42
C ILE A 130 5.17 -0.97 -20.37
N PRO A 131 4.27 -1.90 -20.69
CA PRO A 131 3.41 -2.55 -19.70
C PRO A 131 4.22 -3.31 -18.66
N TYR A 132 3.69 -3.41 -17.43
CA TYR A 132 4.33 -4.16 -16.37
C TYR A 132 3.34 -5.04 -15.61
N GLY A 133 3.89 -6.04 -14.94
CA GLY A 133 3.17 -6.86 -13.97
C GLY A 133 4.05 -7.14 -12.76
N ILE A 134 3.44 -7.70 -11.72
CA ILE A 134 4.15 -8.02 -10.48
C ILE A 134 3.92 -9.45 -10.02
N CYS A 135 5.01 -10.12 -9.66
CA CYS A 135 5.01 -11.32 -8.83
C CYS A 135 5.32 -10.88 -7.40
N GLY A 136 4.30 -10.89 -6.55
CA GLY A 136 4.42 -10.41 -5.17
C GLY A 136 5.16 -11.39 -4.27
N SER A 137 6.11 -10.90 -3.46
CA SER A 137 6.93 -11.70 -2.55
C SER A 137 6.45 -11.66 -1.09
N ALA A 138 5.70 -10.64 -0.69
CA ALA A 138 5.19 -10.45 0.67
C ALA A 138 3.88 -9.67 0.69
N PRO A 139 2.89 -10.04 1.50
CA PRO A 139 1.65 -9.28 1.66
C PRO A 139 1.83 -8.14 2.68
N SER A 140 2.66 -7.14 2.36
CA SER A 140 3.12 -6.14 3.33
C SER A 140 2.41 -4.79 3.25
N MET A 141 1.61 -4.55 2.21
CA MET A 141 0.86 -3.30 1.98
C MET A 141 -0.16 -3.47 0.86
N ASP A 142 -1.16 -2.60 0.78
CA ASP A 142 -2.31 -2.69 -0.15
C ASP A 142 -2.08 -2.09 -1.55
N GLY A 143 -0.90 -1.50 -1.81
CA GLY A 143 -0.59 -0.77 -3.04
C GLY A 143 -0.38 -1.62 -4.31
N TYR A 144 -0.62 -2.94 -4.29
CA TYR A 144 -0.36 -3.81 -5.45
C TYR A 144 -1.12 -3.36 -6.71
N ALA A 145 -2.41 -3.09 -6.59
CA ALA A 145 -3.27 -2.67 -7.71
C ALA A 145 -3.44 -1.15 -7.81
N SER A 146 -2.71 -0.37 -7.03
CA SER A 146 -2.75 1.09 -7.08
C SER A 146 -2.22 1.65 -8.40
N ALA A 147 -2.75 2.81 -8.82
CA ALA A 147 -2.21 3.61 -9.92
C ALA A 147 -1.25 4.71 -9.46
N GLY A 148 -0.99 4.82 -8.15
CA GLY A 148 -0.05 5.77 -7.57
C GLY A 148 1.27 5.12 -7.19
N SER A 149 2.38 5.79 -7.44
CA SER A 149 3.73 5.40 -7.01
C SER A 149 4.25 6.38 -5.98
N PRO A 150 4.25 6.04 -4.67
CA PRO A 150 4.94 6.82 -3.66
C PRO A 150 6.45 6.76 -3.92
N THR A 151 7.06 7.91 -4.18
CA THR A 151 8.46 7.98 -4.58
C THR A 151 9.17 9.12 -3.84
N LEU A 152 10.44 8.89 -3.53
CA LEU A 152 11.32 9.85 -2.87
C LEU A 152 12.15 10.60 -3.92
N PHE A 153 11.99 11.93 -3.99
CA PHE A 153 12.77 12.82 -4.85
C PHE A 153 13.26 14.01 -4.06
N ASP A 154 14.54 14.29 -4.11
CA ASP A 154 15.14 15.47 -3.50
C ASP A 154 14.74 15.67 -2.03
N GLY A 155 14.74 14.58 -1.24
CA GLY A 155 14.34 14.61 0.17
C GLY A 155 12.83 14.78 0.42
N THR A 156 12.00 14.75 -0.63
CA THR A 156 10.54 14.83 -0.50
C THR A 156 9.87 13.53 -0.93
N LYS A 157 8.72 13.20 -0.32
CA LYS A 157 7.88 12.07 -0.72
C LYS A 157 6.69 12.56 -1.53
N ALA A 158 6.62 12.14 -2.78
CA ALA A 158 5.50 12.46 -3.67
C ALA A 158 4.84 11.19 -4.20
N THR A 159 3.51 11.16 -4.25
CA THR A 159 2.79 10.08 -4.94
C THR A 159 2.57 10.48 -6.39
N ILE A 160 3.32 9.85 -7.30
CA ILE A 160 3.21 10.12 -8.73
C ILE A 160 2.08 9.30 -9.31
N LYS A 161 1.17 9.95 -10.04
CA LYS A 161 0.11 9.26 -10.76
C LYS A 161 0.70 8.50 -11.94
N CYS A 162 0.50 7.20 -11.95
CA CYS A 162 1.00 6.25 -12.95
C CYS A 162 -0.15 5.40 -13.51
N THR A 163 0.12 4.11 -13.75
CA THR A 163 -0.85 3.09 -14.16
C THR A 163 -0.85 1.92 -13.18
N THR A 164 -1.92 1.14 -13.17
CA THR A 164 -1.94 -0.14 -12.46
C THR A 164 -1.05 -1.17 -13.18
N PRO A 165 -0.58 -2.22 -12.51
CA PRO A 165 0.02 -3.35 -13.20
C PRO A 165 -1.02 -4.00 -14.12
N GLN A 166 -0.56 -4.62 -15.20
CA GLN A 166 -1.42 -5.39 -16.08
C GLN A 166 -1.75 -6.75 -15.48
N TYR A 167 -0.77 -7.35 -14.76
CA TYR A 167 -0.92 -8.63 -14.09
C TYR A 167 -0.38 -8.56 -12.67
N ILE A 168 -1.07 -9.27 -11.74
CA ILE A 168 -0.61 -9.48 -10.35
C ILE A 168 -0.62 -10.99 -10.09
N ILE A 169 0.53 -11.54 -9.74
CA ILE A 169 0.69 -12.93 -9.34
C ILE A 169 1.13 -12.96 -7.87
N ALA A 170 0.31 -13.51 -7.01
CA ALA A 170 0.55 -13.65 -5.58
C ALA A 170 0.58 -15.12 -5.19
N ASP A 171 1.79 -15.67 -5.08
CA ASP A 171 1.98 -17.04 -4.64
C ASP A 171 1.92 -17.10 -3.11
N THR A 172 0.81 -17.62 -2.58
CA THR A 172 0.57 -17.61 -1.13
C THR A 172 1.55 -18.50 -0.36
N GLU A 173 2.17 -19.51 -0.99
CA GLU A 173 3.22 -20.30 -0.36
C GLU A 173 4.52 -19.52 -0.22
N VAL A 174 4.90 -18.75 -1.24
CA VAL A 174 6.07 -17.86 -1.18
C VAL A 174 5.83 -16.76 -0.15
N MET A 175 4.68 -16.08 -0.25
CA MET A 175 4.33 -14.97 0.64
C MET A 175 4.23 -15.39 2.11
N SER A 176 3.80 -16.62 2.41
CA SER A 176 3.74 -17.14 3.78
C SER A 176 5.12 -17.26 4.45
N ARG A 177 6.20 -17.33 3.65
CA ARG A 177 7.59 -17.40 4.13
C ARG A 177 8.23 -16.02 4.33
N ALA A 178 7.56 -14.95 3.96
CA ALA A 178 8.06 -13.58 4.16
C ALA A 178 8.38 -13.31 5.64
N PRO A 179 9.26 -12.35 5.95
CA PRO A 179 9.49 -11.92 7.33
C PRO A 179 8.18 -11.64 8.06
N TYR A 180 8.05 -12.10 9.30
CA TYR A 180 6.79 -12.03 10.04
C TYR A 180 6.30 -10.59 10.23
N GLU A 181 7.22 -9.66 10.43
CA GLU A 181 6.90 -8.23 10.52
C GLU A 181 6.26 -7.68 9.24
N MET A 182 6.63 -8.20 8.07
CA MET A 182 5.98 -7.82 6.81
C MET A 182 4.54 -8.34 6.73
N LEU A 183 4.26 -9.51 7.32
CA LEU A 183 2.91 -10.04 7.42
C LEU A 183 2.06 -9.19 8.37
N LEU A 184 2.62 -8.81 9.52
CA LEU A 184 1.99 -7.89 10.47
C LEU A 184 1.75 -6.51 9.85
N ALA A 185 2.72 -5.99 9.09
CA ALA A 185 2.58 -4.72 8.39
C ALA A 185 1.39 -4.74 7.42
N GLY A 186 1.21 -5.85 6.68
CA GLY A 186 0.07 -5.97 5.79
C GLY A 186 -1.29 -5.88 6.49
N ILE A 187 -1.43 -6.56 7.63
CA ILE A 187 -2.65 -6.44 8.43
C ILE A 187 -2.79 -5.03 9.02
N GLY A 188 -1.69 -4.46 9.49
CA GLY A 188 -1.66 -3.10 10.02
C GLY A 188 -2.13 -2.05 9.01
N ASP A 189 -1.73 -2.21 7.74
CA ASP A 189 -2.20 -1.37 6.64
C ASP A 189 -3.72 -1.51 6.42
N MET A 190 -4.26 -2.72 6.52
CA MET A 190 -5.72 -2.94 6.42
C MET A 190 -6.51 -2.29 7.56
N PHE A 191 -5.94 -2.12 8.75
CA PHE A 191 -6.62 -1.42 9.85
C PHE A 191 -6.87 0.06 9.57
N GLY A 192 -5.99 0.70 8.81
CA GLY A 192 -6.18 2.08 8.36
C GLY A 192 -7.47 2.30 7.55
N LYS A 193 -8.07 1.23 7.01
CA LYS A 193 -9.30 1.34 6.21
C LYS A 193 -10.50 1.81 7.04
N TYR A 194 -10.56 1.45 8.33
CA TYR A 194 -11.64 1.89 9.21
C TYR A 194 -11.62 3.40 9.45
N THR A 195 -10.45 3.97 9.73
CA THR A 195 -10.31 5.42 9.90
C THR A 195 -10.33 6.16 8.56
N GLY A 196 -9.74 5.59 7.51
CA GLY A 196 -9.72 6.16 6.17
C GLY A 196 -11.10 6.29 5.54
N ILE A 197 -11.97 5.29 5.69
CA ILE A 197 -13.36 5.34 5.21
C ILE A 197 -14.18 6.32 6.05
N LEU A 198 -14.00 6.36 7.37
CA LEU A 198 -14.65 7.36 8.21
C LEU A 198 -14.24 8.79 7.82
N ASP A 199 -12.96 9.03 7.57
CA ASP A 199 -12.48 10.31 7.04
C ASP A 199 -13.08 10.66 5.68
N TRP A 200 -13.32 9.66 4.83
CA TRP A 200 -13.95 9.88 3.51
C TRP A 200 -15.43 10.19 3.65
N GLU A 201 -16.16 9.53 4.57
CA GLU A 201 -17.53 9.90 4.91
C GLU A 201 -17.61 11.31 5.53
N LEU A 202 -16.68 11.65 6.43
CA LEU A 202 -16.56 12.99 7.00
C LEU A 202 -16.35 14.04 5.91
N ALA A 203 -15.48 13.77 4.94
CA ALA A 203 -15.25 14.67 3.82
C ALA A 203 -16.46 14.82 2.90
N ARG A 204 -17.25 13.76 2.69
CA ARG A 204 -18.55 13.85 2.00
C ARG A 204 -19.48 14.82 2.70
N ASP A 205 -19.62 14.67 4.01
CA ASP A 205 -20.66 15.38 4.79
C ASP A 205 -20.29 16.84 5.10
N TYR A 206 -18.99 17.11 5.33
CA TYR A 206 -18.51 18.44 5.76
C TYR A 206 -17.70 19.19 4.71
N ASN A 207 -17.29 18.55 3.63
CA ASN A 207 -16.52 19.17 2.54
C ASN A 207 -17.11 18.90 1.15
N ASN A 208 -18.30 18.30 1.07
CA ASN A 208 -18.99 17.98 -0.19
C ASN A 208 -18.12 17.18 -1.18
N GLU A 209 -17.27 16.27 -0.66
CA GLU A 209 -16.39 15.44 -1.48
C GLU A 209 -17.16 14.24 -2.05
N TYR A 210 -16.74 13.78 -3.24
CA TYR A 210 -17.30 12.55 -3.82
C TYR A 210 -17.04 11.36 -2.90
N PHE A 211 -18.09 10.57 -2.68
CA PHE A 211 -18.05 9.32 -1.92
C PHE A 211 -18.78 8.21 -2.68
N CYS A 212 -18.25 7.01 -2.66
CA CYS A 212 -18.89 5.82 -3.24
C CYS A 212 -19.18 4.81 -2.13
N GLU A 213 -20.46 4.71 -1.74
CA GLU A 213 -20.90 3.81 -0.67
C GLU A 213 -20.56 2.34 -0.95
N THR A 214 -20.69 1.92 -2.22
CA THR A 214 -20.40 0.53 -2.61
C THR A 214 -18.92 0.19 -2.38
N ILE A 215 -18.01 1.03 -2.89
CA ILE A 215 -16.57 0.81 -2.70
C ILE A 215 -16.20 0.89 -1.22
N ALA A 216 -16.76 1.85 -0.48
CA ALA A 216 -16.51 1.99 0.95
C ALA A 216 -16.93 0.73 1.72
N ALA A 217 -18.12 0.20 1.46
CA ALA A 217 -18.63 -1.02 2.08
C ALA A 217 -17.76 -2.25 1.74
N GLU A 218 -17.32 -2.39 0.49
CA GLU A 218 -16.42 -3.48 0.07
C GLU A 218 -15.06 -3.40 0.76
N VAL A 219 -14.52 -2.19 0.93
CA VAL A 219 -13.24 -1.98 1.63
C VAL A 219 -13.36 -2.32 3.12
N ILE A 220 -14.44 -1.92 3.78
CA ILE A 220 -14.69 -2.30 5.19
C ILE A 220 -14.83 -3.82 5.31
N ALA A 221 -15.62 -4.47 4.45
CA ALA A 221 -15.75 -5.94 4.47
C ALA A 221 -14.40 -6.65 4.24
N ALA A 222 -13.53 -6.10 3.39
CA ALA A 222 -12.19 -6.62 3.19
C ALA A 222 -11.30 -6.45 4.43
N ALA A 223 -11.41 -5.32 5.13
CA ALA A 223 -10.71 -5.08 6.39
C ALA A 223 -11.20 -6.03 7.50
N ASP A 224 -12.52 -6.27 7.59
CA ASP A 224 -13.11 -7.23 8.51
C ASP A 224 -12.57 -8.65 8.27
N LEU A 225 -12.52 -9.08 7.01
CA LEU A 225 -11.96 -10.39 6.64
C LEU A 225 -10.48 -10.50 7.06
N CYS A 226 -9.69 -9.44 6.86
CA CYS A 226 -8.29 -9.42 7.27
C CYS A 226 -8.14 -9.43 8.80
N LEU A 227 -8.97 -8.70 9.53
CA LEU A 227 -8.97 -8.68 10.99
C LEU A 227 -9.32 -10.06 11.57
N GLU A 228 -10.37 -10.71 11.08
CA GLU A 228 -10.80 -12.04 11.52
C GLU A 228 -9.73 -13.10 11.29
N ASN A 229 -9.14 -13.14 10.10
CA ASN A 229 -8.13 -14.13 9.73
C ASN A 229 -6.72 -13.78 10.26
N GLY A 230 -6.48 -12.55 10.63
CA GLY A 230 -5.17 -12.08 11.11
C GLY A 230 -4.70 -12.77 12.39
N TYR A 231 -5.61 -13.28 13.22
CA TYR A 231 -5.26 -14.07 14.41
C TYR A 231 -4.58 -15.40 14.06
N GLU A 232 -4.74 -15.90 12.82
CA GLU A 232 -4.09 -17.11 12.33
C GLU A 232 -2.72 -16.83 11.65
N LEU A 233 -2.25 -15.59 11.67
CA LEU A 233 -1.04 -15.16 10.96
C LEU A 233 0.22 -15.91 11.42
N GLU A 234 0.32 -16.24 12.73
CA GLU A 234 1.43 -17.02 13.27
C GLU A 234 1.54 -18.41 12.63
N ALA A 235 0.43 -19.00 12.25
CA ALA A 235 0.39 -20.29 11.55
C ALA A 235 0.89 -20.18 10.09
N ARG A 236 1.03 -18.98 9.55
CA ARG A 236 1.49 -18.71 8.18
C ARG A 236 0.73 -19.51 7.12
N SER A 237 -0.56 -19.77 7.34
CA SER A 237 -1.36 -20.57 6.42
C SER A 237 -1.53 -19.86 5.08
N CYS A 238 -1.45 -20.62 3.97
CA CYS A 238 -1.71 -20.06 2.65
C CYS A 238 -3.09 -19.41 2.55
N LYS A 239 -4.08 -19.92 3.30
CA LYS A 239 -5.44 -19.36 3.32
C LYS A 239 -5.50 -17.99 4.00
N CYS A 240 -4.80 -17.81 5.12
CA CYS A 240 -4.69 -16.50 5.77
C CYS A 240 -4.03 -15.48 4.81
N ILE A 241 -2.93 -15.83 4.18
CA ILE A 241 -2.24 -14.99 3.20
C ILE A 241 -3.13 -14.68 1.99
N GLU A 242 -3.90 -15.66 1.51
CA GLU A 242 -4.86 -15.47 0.42
C GLU A 242 -5.90 -14.40 0.80
N ASN A 243 -6.48 -14.49 2.00
CA ASN A 243 -7.48 -13.53 2.47
C ASN A 243 -6.90 -12.11 2.59
N ILE A 244 -5.68 -11.96 3.10
CA ILE A 244 -5.00 -10.64 3.15
C ILE A 244 -4.80 -10.08 1.74
N MET A 245 -4.29 -10.90 0.82
CA MET A 245 -4.08 -10.46 -0.57
C MET A 245 -5.39 -10.13 -1.29
N GLN A 246 -6.48 -10.85 -1.02
CA GLN A 246 -7.81 -10.48 -1.54
C GLN A 246 -8.24 -9.11 -0.99
N GLY A 247 -8.02 -8.84 0.29
CA GLY A 247 -8.24 -7.53 0.88
C GLY A 247 -7.46 -6.43 0.16
N PHE A 248 -6.17 -6.65 -0.11
CA PHE A 248 -5.34 -5.71 -0.87
C PHE A 248 -5.83 -5.49 -2.30
N MET A 249 -6.39 -6.51 -2.93
CA MET A 249 -6.98 -6.35 -4.26
C MET A 249 -8.22 -5.48 -4.22
N VAL A 250 -9.09 -5.64 -3.21
CA VAL A 250 -10.30 -4.81 -3.04
C VAL A 250 -9.91 -3.35 -2.82
N THR A 251 -8.98 -3.07 -1.90
CA THR A 251 -8.53 -1.69 -1.60
C THR A 251 -7.80 -1.06 -2.78
N GLY A 252 -6.87 -1.79 -3.39
CA GLY A 252 -6.10 -1.32 -4.54
C GLY A 252 -6.97 -1.03 -5.76
N LEU A 253 -7.93 -1.90 -6.07
CA LEU A 253 -8.94 -1.68 -7.12
C LEU A 253 -9.86 -0.52 -6.76
N GLY A 254 -10.27 -0.39 -5.49
CA GLY A 254 -11.04 0.75 -5.00
C GLY A 254 -10.36 2.09 -5.31
N MET A 255 -9.04 2.18 -5.07
CA MET A 255 -8.23 3.36 -5.43
C MET A 255 -8.20 3.59 -6.95
N ALA A 256 -7.99 2.54 -7.73
CA ALA A 256 -8.00 2.65 -9.19
C ALA A 256 -9.37 3.08 -9.74
N PHE A 257 -10.46 2.57 -9.20
CA PHE A 257 -11.83 2.88 -9.57
C PHE A 257 -12.23 4.32 -9.25
N THR A 258 -11.77 4.88 -8.13
CA THR A 258 -12.06 6.26 -7.73
C THR A 258 -11.07 7.27 -8.30
N GLY A 259 -9.94 6.80 -8.82
CA GLY A 259 -8.85 7.65 -9.33
C GLY A 259 -8.10 8.43 -8.25
N ASN A 260 -8.27 8.03 -6.98
CA ASN A 260 -7.60 8.61 -5.81
C ASN A 260 -7.45 7.56 -4.71
N SER A 261 -6.75 7.90 -3.62
CA SER A 261 -6.50 6.95 -2.52
C SER A 261 -7.51 7.02 -1.37
N ARG A 262 -8.66 7.70 -1.53
CA ARG A 262 -9.70 7.78 -0.47
C ARG A 262 -10.17 6.43 0.06
N PRO A 263 -10.40 5.42 -0.80
CA PRO A 263 -10.83 4.10 -0.32
C PRO A 263 -9.85 3.41 0.62
N ALA A 264 -8.57 3.80 0.56
CA ALA A 264 -7.50 3.10 1.27
C ALA A 264 -6.78 3.95 2.32
N SER A 265 -6.96 5.29 2.32
CA SER A 265 -6.04 6.20 3.02
C SER A 265 -6.79 7.44 3.54
N GLY A 266 -6.70 7.67 4.83
CA GLY A 266 -7.18 8.85 5.53
C GLY A 266 -6.07 9.56 6.32
N SER A 267 -6.41 10.09 7.48
CA SER A 267 -5.49 10.76 8.40
C SER A 267 -4.36 9.87 8.90
N GLU A 268 -4.63 8.59 9.15
CA GLU A 268 -3.65 7.60 9.59
C GLU A 268 -2.48 7.48 8.59
N HIS A 269 -2.77 7.41 7.31
CA HIS A 269 -1.73 7.34 6.29
C HIS A 269 -0.97 8.65 6.13
N ILE A 270 -1.61 9.80 6.35
CA ILE A 270 -0.92 11.09 6.29
C ILE A 270 0.06 11.22 7.46
N ILE A 271 -0.32 10.74 8.64
CA ILE A 271 0.56 10.70 9.82
C ILE A 271 1.72 9.73 9.57
N ALA A 272 1.47 8.51 9.11
CA ALA A 272 2.50 7.53 8.78
C ALA A 272 3.50 8.08 7.74
N HIS A 273 3.01 8.71 6.67
CA HIS A 273 3.88 9.36 5.68
C HIS A 273 4.71 10.51 6.26
N SER A 274 4.21 11.20 7.31
CA SER A 274 4.97 12.22 8.02
C SER A 274 6.16 11.59 8.73
N TRP A 275 5.97 10.50 9.45
CA TRP A 275 7.04 9.78 10.15
C TRP A 275 8.08 9.21 9.19
N GLU A 276 7.62 8.56 8.09
CA GLU A 276 8.52 8.07 7.04
C GLU A 276 9.39 9.20 6.46
N LEU A 277 8.80 10.37 6.24
CA LEU A 277 9.53 11.52 5.71
C LEU A 277 10.55 12.06 6.73
N ASP A 278 10.19 12.12 8.01
CA ASP A 278 11.10 12.50 9.09
C ASP A 278 12.30 11.54 9.18
N CYS A 279 12.10 10.22 9.01
CA CYS A 279 13.19 9.24 8.94
C CYS A 279 14.12 9.54 7.74
N VAL A 280 13.56 9.77 6.55
CA VAL A 280 14.33 10.08 5.35
C VAL A 280 15.13 11.37 5.51
N GLU A 281 14.57 12.42 6.09
CA GLU A 281 15.26 13.69 6.37
C GLU A 281 16.42 13.53 7.36
N ARG A 282 16.33 12.57 8.28
CA ARG A 282 17.43 12.20 9.18
C ARG A 282 18.44 11.24 8.55
N GLY A 283 18.24 10.79 7.31
CA GLY A 283 19.07 9.77 6.66
C GLY A 283 18.86 8.37 7.24
N GLU A 284 17.73 8.13 7.89
CA GLU A 284 17.36 6.86 8.48
C GLU A 284 16.43 6.08 7.53
N LYS A 285 16.42 4.75 7.68
CA LYS A 285 15.47 3.91 6.96
C LYS A 285 14.10 3.99 7.62
N PRO A 286 13.03 4.31 6.85
CA PRO A 286 11.67 4.25 7.38
C PRO A 286 11.30 2.86 7.88
N ASN A 287 10.42 2.81 8.86
CA ASN A 287 9.83 1.56 9.32
C ASN A 287 8.92 0.94 8.25
N LEU A 288 8.40 -0.26 8.49
CA LEU A 288 7.42 -0.87 7.61
C LEU A 288 6.13 -0.04 7.62
N HIS A 289 5.74 0.42 6.44
CA HIS A 289 4.59 1.34 6.24
C HIS A 289 3.33 0.92 7.00
N GLY A 290 2.91 -0.34 6.85
CA GLY A 290 1.69 -0.82 7.51
C GLY A 290 1.76 -0.87 9.04
N LEU A 291 2.96 -0.97 9.64
CA LEU A 291 3.12 -0.85 11.09
C LEU A 291 2.91 0.61 11.53
N GLU A 292 3.47 1.58 10.82
CA GLU A 292 3.22 3.01 11.08
C GLU A 292 1.76 3.38 10.83
N VAL A 293 1.12 2.83 9.79
CA VAL A 293 -0.31 3.02 9.53
C VAL A 293 -1.15 2.47 10.69
N SER A 294 -0.83 1.27 11.21
CA SER A 294 -1.59 0.70 12.32
C SER A 294 -1.48 1.53 13.61
N GLU A 295 -0.29 2.05 13.91
CA GLU A 295 -0.05 2.92 15.05
C GLU A 295 -0.81 4.25 14.89
N ALA A 296 -0.72 4.88 13.73
CA ALA A 296 -1.46 6.09 13.42
C ALA A 296 -2.99 5.85 13.45
N THR A 297 -3.46 4.65 13.05
CA THR A 297 -4.87 4.27 13.17
C THR A 297 -5.34 4.30 14.63
N LEU A 298 -4.54 3.82 15.57
CA LEU A 298 -4.86 3.90 17.00
C LEU A 298 -4.95 5.36 17.48
N LEU A 299 -4.00 6.22 17.08
CA LEU A 299 -4.04 7.65 17.41
C LEU A 299 -5.30 8.32 16.87
N VAL A 300 -5.63 8.08 15.61
CA VAL A 300 -6.82 8.63 14.96
C VAL A 300 -8.11 8.11 15.62
N ALA A 301 -8.14 6.82 15.97
CA ALA A 301 -9.28 6.23 16.70
C ALA A 301 -9.50 6.92 18.07
N TYR A 302 -8.44 7.27 18.80
CA TYR A 302 -8.57 8.04 20.05
C TYR A 302 -9.08 9.45 19.81
N MET A 303 -8.64 10.13 18.74
CA MET A 303 -9.17 11.44 18.38
C MET A 303 -10.68 11.36 18.08
N TYR A 304 -11.12 10.36 17.31
CA TYR A 304 -12.53 10.16 17.00
C TYR A 304 -13.36 9.81 18.24
N ARG A 305 -12.83 8.99 19.16
CA ARG A 305 -13.51 8.68 20.43
C ARG A 305 -13.72 9.94 21.29
N LEU A 306 -12.70 10.81 21.37
CA LEU A 306 -12.82 12.06 22.07
C LEU A 306 -13.85 13.00 21.40
N LEU A 307 -13.81 13.06 20.05
CA LEU A 307 -14.75 13.86 19.27
C LEU A 307 -16.20 13.35 19.47
N TYR A 308 -16.41 12.03 19.47
CA TYR A 308 -17.71 11.42 19.77
C TYR A 308 -18.24 11.80 21.16
N ALA A 309 -17.36 11.83 22.15
CA ALA A 309 -17.74 12.18 23.52
C ALA A 309 -18.12 13.68 23.69
N GLU A 310 -17.45 14.55 22.96
CA GLU A 310 -17.56 16.02 23.15
C GLU A 310 -18.52 16.71 22.16
N THR A 311 -18.72 16.12 20.97
CA THR A 311 -19.54 16.79 19.95
C THR A 311 -21.01 16.84 20.33
N GLU A 312 -21.66 18.00 20.11
CA GLU A 312 -23.11 18.16 20.17
C GLU A 312 -23.78 17.94 18.80
N ASP A 313 -23.00 17.84 17.72
CA ASP A 313 -23.51 17.55 16.38
C ASP A 313 -23.96 16.08 16.30
N MET A 314 -25.27 15.87 16.32
CA MET A 314 -25.88 14.53 16.30
C MET A 314 -25.59 13.76 15.02
N HIS A 315 -25.40 14.45 13.88
CA HIS A 315 -25.04 13.81 12.63
C HIS A 315 -23.61 13.24 12.72
N LEU A 316 -22.65 14.06 13.15
CA LEU A 316 -21.27 13.64 13.38
C LEU A 316 -21.18 12.51 14.40
N LYS A 317 -21.96 12.60 15.48
CA LYS A 317 -22.01 11.56 16.51
C LYS A 317 -22.48 10.23 15.93
N THR A 318 -23.57 10.24 15.17
CA THR A 318 -24.09 9.04 14.49
C THR A 318 -23.12 8.48 13.48
N LEU A 319 -22.38 9.35 12.77
CA LEU A 319 -21.33 8.94 11.83
C LEU A 319 -20.22 8.18 12.55
N ILE A 320 -19.67 8.75 13.63
CA ILE A 320 -18.55 8.14 14.37
C ILE A 320 -18.97 6.85 15.07
N GLU A 321 -20.19 6.79 15.62
CA GLU A 321 -20.71 5.65 16.38
C GLU A 321 -20.63 4.33 15.60
N LYS A 322 -20.81 4.36 14.26
CA LYS A 322 -20.70 3.19 13.39
C LYS A 322 -19.30 2.54 13.44
N TYR A 323 -18.26 3.33 13.73
CA TYR A 323 -16.88 2.89 13.66
C TYR A 323 -16.25 2.54 15.02
N LEU A 324 -16.89 2.91 16.13
CA LEU A 324 -16.37 2.60 17.48
C LEU A 324 -16.10 1.10 17.70
N PRO A 325 -16.96 0.16 17.27
CA PRO A 325 -16.68 -1.27 17.41
C PRO A 325 -15.43 -1.74 16.65
N TYR A 326 -15.15 -1.15 15.49
CA TYR A 326 -13.94 -1.45 14.72
C TYR A 326 -12.69 -0.96 15.46
N PHE A 327 -12.73 0.23 16.04
CA PHE A 327 -11.62 0.76 16.85
C PHE A 327 -11.29 -0.15 18.04
N ASP A 328 -12.31 -0.67 18.73
CA ASP A 328 -12.15 -1.62 19.83
C ASP A 328 -11.52 -2.94 19.34
N SER A 329 -11.93 -3.40 18.16
CA SER A 329 -11.43 -4.64 17.56
C SER A 329 -9.96 -4.52 17.12
N VAL A 330 -9.59 -3.41 16.47
CA VAL A 330 -8.21 -3.12 16.07
C VAL A 330 -7.30 -3.04 17.30
N GLU A 331 -7.73 -2.31 18.31
CA GLU A 331 -6.97 -2.15 19.54
C GLU A 331 -6.76 -3.48 20.26
N LYS A 332 -7.80 -4.33 20.34
CA LYS A 332 -7.72 -5.68 20.87
C LYS A 332 -6.73 -6.54 20.08
N PHE A 333 -6.81 -6.48 18.73
CA PHE A 333 -5.91 -7.21 17.84
C PHE A 333 -4.45 -6.80 18.06
N CYS A 334 -4.16 -5.50 18.02
CA CYS A 334 -2.80 -4.99 18.21
C CYS A 334 -2.19 -5.47 19.54
N ARG A 335 -2.99 -5.50 20.60
CA ARG A 335 -2.56 -6.00 21.92
C ARG A 335 -2.31 -7.51 21.91
N GLN A 336 -3.23 -8.30 21.36
CA GLN A 336 -3.15 -9.76 21.39
C GLN A 336 -2.02 -10.29 20.50
N MET A 337 -1.86 -9.72 19.31
CA MET A 337 -0.83 -10.10 18.37
C MET A 337 0.51 -9.39 18.61
N LYS A 338 0.58 -8.53 19.63
CA LYS A 338 1.77 -7.73 19.98
C LYS A 338 2.31 -6.99 18.75
N LEU A 339 1.40 -6.32 18.06
CA LEU A 339 1.79 -5.57 16.85
C LEU A 339 2.84 -4.52 17.23
N PRO A 340 3.98 -4.47 16.54
CA PRO A 340 5.00 -3.46 16.80
C PRO A 340 4.44 -2.04 16.60
N LEU A 341 4.75 -1.15 17.54
CA LEU A 341 4.50 0.29 17.44
C LEU A 341 5.85 0.98 17.22
N PRO A 342 6.19 1.33 15.97
CA PRO A 342 7.55 1.76 15.63
C PRO A 342 7.91 3.16 16.14
N VAL A 343 6.93 4.05 16.35
CA VAL A 343 7.15 5.42 16.85
C VAL A 343 6.87 5.46 18.35
N THR A 344 7.91 5.28 19.17
CA THR A 344 7.74 5.15 20.62
C THR A 344 7.83 6.47 21.39
N ARG A 345 8.31 7.54 20.76
CA ARG A 345 8.52 8.84 21.39
C ARG A 345 7.30 9.74 21.22
N PRO A 346 6.70 10.22 22.33
CA PRO A 346 5.53 11.11 22.30
C PRO A 346 5.75 12.40 21.49
N ASP A 347 6.95 12.97 21.55
CA ASP A 347 7.30 14.16 20.79
C ASP A 347 7.35 13.91 19.27
N GLU A 348 7.81 12.75 18.83
CA GLU A 348 7.80 12.34 17.42
C GLU A 348 6.37 12.06 16.93
N MET A 349 5.53 11.41 17.75
CA MET A 349 4.11 11.20 17.43
C MET A 349 3.41 12.56 17.21
N LEU A 350 3.58 13.51 18.15
CA LEU A 350 2.99 14.85 18.05
C LEU A 350 3.53 15.63 16.85
N ALA A 351 4.84 15.58 16.60
CA ALA A 351 5.45 16.21 15.44
C ALA A 351 4.84 15.69 14.13
N GLY A 352 4.68 14.36 14.01
CA GLY A 352 4.05 13.73 12.85
C GLY A 352 2.62 14.19 12.62
N ILE A 353 1.80 14.27 13.68
CA ILE A 353 0.41 14.75 13.60
C ILE A 353 0.37 16.22 13.16
N ARG A 354 1.22 17.08 13.72
CA ARG A 354 1.32 18.50 13.35
C ARG A 354 1.74 18.69 11.91
N ARG A 355 2.70 17.92 11.44
CA ARG A 355 3.18 17.96 10.06
C ARG A 355 2.15 17.43 9.06
N ALA A 356 1.37 16.42 9.44
CA ALA A 356 0.41 15.73 8.57
C ALA A 356 -0.58 16.68 7.89
N VAL A 357 -1.06 17.73 8.58
CA VAL A 357 -2.00 18.71 8.01
C VAL A 357 -1.40 19.60 6.91
N HIS A 358 -0.08 19.57 6.72
CA HIS A 358 0.63 20.33 5.69
C HIS A 358 1.13 19.45 4.53
N LEU A 359 1.06 18.11 4.65
CA LEU A 359 1.57 17.19 3.64
C LEU A 359 0.60 16.99 2.49
N ARG A 360 -0.69 17.04 2.73
CA ARG A 360 -1.72 16.81 1.71
C ARG A 360 -2.93 17.70 1.97
N ASP A 361 -3.43 18.29 0.90
CA ASP A 361 -4.74 18.95 0.92
C ASP A 361 -5.85 17.88 0.80
N ARG A 362 -6.21 17.31 1.95
CA ARG A 362 -7.22 16.25 2.07
C ARG A 362 -8.03 16.43 3.34
N TYR A 363 -9.33 16.68 3.21
CA TYR A 363 -10.20 16.86 4.35
C TYR A 363 -10.34 15.55 5.14
N THR A 364 -9.93 15.55 6.39
CA THR A 364 -9.95 14.43 7.34
C THR A 364 -10.27 14.96 8.74
N ILE A 365 -10.32 14.10 9.75
CA ILE A 365 -10.43 14.56 11.15
C ILE A 365 -9.36 15.58 11.52
N LEU A 366 -8.14 15.46 10.98
CA LEU A 366 -7.06 16.43 11.27
C LEU A 366 -7.43 17.82 10.78
N PHE A 367 -8.01 17.95 9.59
CA PHE A 367 -8.48 19.22 9.03
C PHE A 367 -9.70 19.72 9.78
N TYR A 368 -10.66 18.86 10.08
CA TYR A 368 -11.83 19.22 10.90
C TYR A 368 -11.40 19.82 12.24
N LEU A 369 -10.50 19.16 12.97
CA LEU A 369 -10.00 19.61 14.27
C LEU A 369 -9.13 20.89 14.15
N ARG A 370 -8.33 21.01 13.10
CA ARG A 370 -7.57 22.23 12.82
C ARG A 370 -8.49 23.44 12.65
N ASP A 371 -9.53 23.29 11.87
CA ASP A 371 -10.49 24.35 11.57
C ASP A 371 -11.29 24.76 12.82
N GLN A 372 -11.50 23.84 13.75
CA GLN A 372 -12.05 24.08 15.09
C GLN A 372 -11.00 24.60 16.10
N ARG A 373 -9.73 24.77 15.71
CA ARG A 373 -8.61 25.12 16.59
C ARG A 373 -8.40 24.16 17.76
N ALA A 374 -8.75 22.89 17.58
CA ALA A 374 -8.72 21.85 18.59
C ALA A 374 -7.66 20.76 18.35
N LEU A 375 -6.98 20.77 17.18
CA LEU A 375 -6.07 19.70 16.77
C LEU A 375 -5.01 19.37 17.84
N GLU A 376 -4.37 20.37 18.42
CA GLU A 376 -3.30 20.17 19.41
C GLU A 376 -3.82 19.39 20.63
N ARG A 377 -4.94 19.80 21.20
CA ARG A 377 -5.53 19.14 22.38
C ARG A 377 -5.91 17.68 22.09
N TYR A 378 -6.46 17.41 20.90
CA TYR A 378 -6.83 16.05 20.50
C TYR A 378 -5.61 15.18 20.22
N ALA A 379 -4.56 15.75 19.63
CA ALA A 379 -3.29 15.07 19.40
C ALA A 379 -2.62 14.67 20.74
N GLU A 380 -2.50 15.60 21.67
CA GLU A 380 -1.95 15.35 23.01
C GLU A 380 -2.74 14.27 23.75
N TYR A 381 -4.08 14.33 23.69
CA TYR A 381 -4.94 13.30 24.28
C TYR A 381 -4.69 11.92 23.65
N ALA A 382 -4.65 11.83 22.32
CA ALA A 382 -4.47 10.58 21.60
C ALA A 382 -3.09 9.96 21.91
N VAL A 383 -2.03 10.78 21.92
CA VAL A 383 -0.67 10.34 22.26
C VAL A 383 -0.60 9.87 23.71
N ALA A 384 -1.16 10.62 24.67
CA ALA A 384 -1.21 10.21 26.07
C ALA A 384 -1.92 8.84 26.22
N LYS A 385 -3.06 8.65 25.52
CA LYS A 385 -3.81 7.39 25.56
C LYS A 385 -3.04 6.22 24.95
N LEU A 386 -2.28 6.44 23.89
CA LEU A 386 -1.44 5.39 23.31
C LEU A 386 -0.28 5.03 24.25
N CYS A 387 0.38 6.04 24.85
CA CYS A 387 1.49 5.84 25.78
C CYS A 387 1.08 5.15 27.10
N GLU A 388 -0.17 5.31 27.57
CA GLU A 388 -0.70 4.55 28.73
C GLU A 388 -0.73 3.03 28.47
N ARG A 389 -0.49 2.58 27.24
CA ARG A 389 -0.62 1.19 26.78
C ARG A 389 0.71 0.57 26.33
N LEU A 390 1.73 1.39 26.07
CA LEU A 390 3.11 0.96 25.90
C LEU A 390 3.73 0.59 27.25
#